data_54672eba82d3f4e016f4d5200fe37733
#
_entry.id   54672eba82d3f4e016f4d5200fe37733
#
_cell.length_a   1.000
_cell.length_b   1.000
_cell.length_c   1.000
_cell.angle_alpha   90.00
_cell.angle_beta   90.00
_cell.angle_gamma   90.00
#
_symmetry.space_group_name_H-M   'P 1'
#
loop_
_entity.id
_entity.type
_entity.pdbx_description
1 polymer ?
#
loop_
_entity_poly.entity_id
_entity_poly.type
_entity_poly.pdbx_seq_one_letter_code
_entity_poly.pdbx_strand_id
1 'polypeptide(L)'
;MSDESRLRETICRLGRSLFERGLTAGSSGNISVRLEDGGWLTTPTDSSLGFLDPARLSRLDGEGLLLSGDQPTKELPLHAALYATRRDTGAVVHLHSTHSVAVSMLPDVNPADVLPPMTAYYLMRVGRTALVPYYRPGDPAVADAIRGLAGRYTAVLLANHGPVVAGKDLESAVYATEELEETAKLHLLLRGLNPRLLTGSQVRDLVDRFGLDRAIGEEPASCTEPHTHSHKCG
;
A
#
# COMPACT_ATOMS: atom_id res chain seq x y z
N MET A 1 -19.03 -25.02 -5.25
CA MET A 1 -18.88 -23.58 -5.00
C MET A 1 -17.98 -23.05 -6.09
N SER A 2 -18.34 -21.96 -6.81
CA SER A 2 -17.52 -21.36 -7.85
C SER A 2 -16.28 -20.70 -7.23
N ASP A 3 -15.24 -20.42 -8.05
CA ASP A 3 -14.04 -19.71 -7.58
C ASP A 3 -14.39 -18.31 -7.10
N GLU A 4 -15.31 -17.60 -7.77
CA GLU A 4 -15.82 -16.31 -7.31
C GLU A 4 -16.53 -16.41 -5.96
N SER A 5 -17.34 -17.45 -5.71
CA SER A 5 -18.01 -17.62 -4.41
C SER A 5 -17.00 -17.81 -3.27
N ARG A 6 -15.95 -18.60 -3.49
CA ARG A 6 -14.85 -18.77 -2.52
C ARG A 6 -14.11 -17.47 -2.27
N LEU A 7 -13.87 -16.68 -3.33
CA LEU A 7 -13.19 -15.40 -3.21
C LEU A 7 -14.03 -14.41 -2.42
N ARG A 8 -15.34 -14.33 -2.64
CA ARG A 8 -16.28 -13.50 -1.87
C ARG A 8 -16.21 -13.82 -0.37
N GLU A 9 -16.25 -15.10 -0.01
CA GLU A 9 -16.10 -15.55 1.38
C GLU A 9 -14.72 -15.20 1.95
N THR A 10 -13.66 -15.32 1.16
CA THR A 10 -12.30 -14.97 1.58
C THR A 10 -12.15 -13.48 1.85
N ILE A 11 -12.71 -12.62 0.99
CA ILE A 11 -12.76 -11.15 1.22
C ILE A 11 -13.44 -10.85 2.55
N CYS A 12 -14.61 -11.43 2.80
CA CYS A 12 -15.36 -11.22 4.05
C CYS A 12 -14.59 -11.72 5.27
N ARG A 13 -13.97 -12.90 5.19
CA ARG A 13 -13.17 -13.48 6.28
C ARG A 13 -11.95 -12.64 6.61
N LEU A 14 -11.20 -12.20 5.60
CA LEU A 14 -10.01 -11.37 5.80
C LEU A 14 -10.38 -9.95 6.26
N GLY A 15 -11.42 -9.36 5.69
CA GLY A 15 -11.96 -8.08 6.17
C GLY A 15 -12.35 -8.11 7.64
N ARG A 16 -13.05 -9.17 8.07
CA ARG A 16 -13.38 -9.38 9.48
C ARG A 16 -12.14 -9.50 10.35
N SER A 17 -11.13 -10.28 9.92
CA SER A 17 -9.86 -10.42 10.65
C SER A 17 -9.15 -9.07 10.83
N LEU A 18 -9.11 -8.23 9.80
CA LEU A 18 -8.54 -6.88 9.89
C LEU A 18 -9.31 -5.99 10.88
N PHE A 19 -10.64 -6.07 10.87
CA PHE A 19 -11.51 -5.32 11.78
C PHE A 19 -11.35 -5.77 13.23
N GLU A 20 -11.42 -7.08 13.50
CA GLU A 20 -11.31 -7.65 14.86
C GLU A 20 -9.95 -7.39 15.50
N ARG A 21 -8.89 -7.26 14.70
CA ARG A 21 -7.54 -6.91 15.17
C ARG A 21 -7.27 -5.41 15.22
N GLY A 22 -8.26 -4.57 14.91
CA GLY A 22 -8.18 -3.12 15.04
C GLY A 22 -7.34 -2.41 13.95
N LEU A 23 -7.11 -3.06 12.80
CA LEU A 23 -6.43 -2.41 11.67
C LEU A 23 -7.38 -1.47 10.90
N THR A 24 -8.67 -1.59 11.10
CA THR A 24 -9.70 -0.71 10.55
C THR A 24 -10.85 -0.58 11.55
N ALA A 25 -11.63 0.47 11.45
CA ALA A 25 -12.75 0.75 12.34
C ALA A 25 -13.93 1.36 11.58
N GLY A 26 -15.13 1.18 12.10
CA GLY A 26 -16.36 1.74 11.52
C GLY A 26 -16.59 1.22 10.10
N SER A 27 -16.81 2.13 9.16
CA SER A 27 -16.97 1.86 7.72
C SER A 27 -15.75 2.32 6.90
N SER A 28 -14.59 2.46 7.54
CA SER A 28 -13.35 2.86 6.87
C SER A 28 -12.66 1.66 6.22
N GLY A 29 -11.90 1.96 5.17
CA GLY A 29 -11.16 0.95 4.41
C GLY A 29 -12.01 0.20 3.39
N ASN A 30 -11.34 -0.38 2.42
CA ASN A 30 -11.96 -1.15 1.35
C ASN A 30 -10.95 -2.12 0.71
N ILE A 31 -11.48 -3.14 0.05
CA ILE A 31 -10.71 -4.19 -0.59
C ILE A 31 -11.25 -4.37 -2.02
N SER A 32 -10.35 -4.55 -2.98
CA SER A 32 -10.72 -5.04 -4.32
C SER A 32 -9.84 -6.21 -4.75
N VAL A 33 -10.39 -7.07 -5.57
CA VAL A 33 -9.68 -8.21 -6.18
C VAL A 33 -10.03 -8.28 -7.65
N ARG A 34 -9.00 -8.43 -8.50
CA ARG A 34 -9.16 -8.63 -9.94
C ARG A 34 -9.59 -10.07 -10.21
N LEU A 35 -10.51 -10.24 -11.15
CA LEU A 35 -11.00 -11.54 -11.59
C LEU A 35 -10.35 -11.95 -12.91
N GLU A 36 -10.40 -13.25 -13.22
CA GLU A 36 -9.80 -13.81 -14.43
C GLU A 36 -10.43 -13.28 -15.73
N ASP A 37 -11.71 -12.92 -15.68
CA ASP A 37 -12.43 -12.33 -16.82
C ASP A 37 -12.15 -10.83 -17.01
N GLY A 38 -11.22 -10.26 -16.22
CA GLY A 38 -10.83 -8.85 -16.24
C GLY A 38 -11.71 -7.94 -15.40
N GLY A 39 -12.80 -8.43 -14.84
CA GLY A 39 -13.64 -7.67 -13.91
C GLY A 39 -13.07 -7.65 -12.49
N TRP A 40 -13.84 -7.08 -11.57
CA TRP A 40 -13.40 -6.89 -10.19
C TRP A 40 -14.48 -7.30 -9.19
N LEU A 41 -14.06 -7.81 -8.04
CA LEU A 41 -14.86 -7.81 -6.82
C LEU A 41 -14.34 -6.70 -5.91
N THR A 42 -15.24 -5.90 -5.32
CA THR A 42 -14.85 -4.87 -4.35
C THR A 42 -15.87 -4.80 -3.21
N THR A 43 -15.41 -4.30 -2.07
CA THR A 43 -16.29 -4.03 -0.94
C THR A 43 -17.20 -2.84 -1.25
N PRO A 44 -18.47 -2.88 -0.81
CA PRO A 44 -19.42 -1.80 -1.05
C PRO A 44 -19.04 -0.50 -0.32
N THR A 45 -19.50 0.62 -0.84
CA THR A 45 -19.37 1.91 -0.14
C THR A 45 -20.10 1.89 1.20
N ASP A 46 -19.59 2.63 2.17
CA ASP A 46 -20.15 2.81 3.51
C ASP A 46 -20.37 1.47 4.28
N SER A 47 -19.66 0.40 3.90
CA SER A 47 -19.69 -0.90 4.56
C SER A 47 -18.53 -1.08 5.52
N SER A 48 -18.77 -1.74 6.65
CA SER A 48 -17.71 -2.14 7.57
C SER A 48 -17.06 -3.44 7.13
N LEU A 49 -15.73 -3.50 7.10
CA LEU A 49 -15.00 -4.72 6.78
C LEU A 49 -15.28 -5.86 7.77
N GLY A 50 -15.70 -5.53 8.99
CA GLY A 50 -16.07 -6.51 10.02
C GLY A 50 -17.40 -7.22 9.78
N PHE A 51 -18.28 -6.66 8.92
CA PHE A 51 -19.66 -7.10 8.75
C PHE A 51 -20.05 -7.27 7.28
N LEU A 52 -19.10 -7.61 6.42
CA LEU A 52 -19.35 -7.84 5.01
C LEU A 52 -20.24 -9.08 4.79
N ASP A 53 -21.13 -8.98 3.80
CA ASP A 53 -21.93 -10.08 3.29
C ASP A 53 -21.39 -10.46 1.89
N PRO A 54 -21.00 -11.73 1.66
CA PRO A 54 -20.49 -12.18 0.36
C PRO A 54 -21.46 -11.90 -0.82
N ALA A 55 -22.78 -11.95 -0.58
CA ALA A 55 -23.77 -11.69 -1.61
C ALA A 55 -23.88 -10.21 -2.01
N ARG A 56 -23.46 -9.30 -1.13
CA ARG A 56 -23.55 -7.85 -1.30
C ARG A 56 -22.27 -7.23 -1.86
N LEU A 57 -21.16 -7.98 -1.95
CA LEU A 57 -19.93 -7.48 -2.56
C LEU A 57 -20.20 -7.05 -4.00
N SER A 58 -19.67 -5.88 -4.38
CA SER A 58 -19.87 -5.29 -5.69
C SER A 58 -19.07 -6.06 -6.74
N ARG A 59 -19.75 -6.60 -7.76
CA ARG A 59 -19.14 -7.23 -8.93
C ARG A 59 -19.13 -6.20 -10.07
N LEU A 60 -17.94 -5.87 -10.56
CA LEU A 60 -17.74 -4.92 -11.63
C LEU A 60 -17.22 -5.63 -12.88
N ASP A 61 -17.51 -5.10 -14.06
CA ASP A 61 -16.84 -5.50 -15.31
C ASP A 61 -15.42 -4.89 -15.41
N GLY A 62 -14.76 -5.11 -16.57
CA GLY A 62 -13.40 -4.61 -16.83
C GLY A 62 -13.32 -3.08 -16.92
N GLU A 63 -14.41 -2.40 -17.23
CA GLU A 63 -14.55 -0.94 -17.30
C GLU A 63 -14.94 -0.32 -15.95
N GLY A 64 -15.26 -1.16 -14.95
CA GLY A 64 -15.65 -0.70 -13.62
C GLY A 64 -17.14 -0.44 -13.45
N LEU A 65 -17.99 -0.90 -14.39
CA LEU A 65 -19.44 -0.82 -14.27
C LEU A 65 -19.98 -1.90 -13.33
N LEU A 66 -20.93 -1.53 -12.49
CA LEU A 66 -21.56 -2.44 -11.53
C LEU A 66 -22.46 -3.46 -12.27
N LEU A 67 -22.13 -4.74 -12.13
CA LEU A 67 -22.92 -5.86 -12.67
C LEU A 67 -23.88 -6.44 -11.64
N SER A 68 -23.44 -6.55 -10.39
CA SER A 68 -24.27 -7.08 -9.29
C SER A 68 -23.69 -6.69 -7.91
N GLY A 69 -24.46 -6.88 -6.87
CA GLY A 69 -24.14 -6.48 -5.50
C GLY A 69 -24.52 -5.02 -5.23
N ASP A 70 -23.99 -4.48 -4.12
CA ASP A 70 -24.26 -3.09 -3.72
C ASP A 70 -23.31 -2.12 -4.45
N GLN A 71 -23.56 -0.80 -4.31
CA GLN A 71 -22.70 0.24 -4.88
C GLN A 71 -21.24 0.09 -4.41
N PRO A 72 -20.27 0.12 -5.34
CA PRO A 72 -18.86 -0.06 -4.97
C PRO A 72 -18.32 1.11 -4.17
N THR A 73 -17.19 0.89 -3.53
CA THR A 73 -16.44 1.95 -2.83
C THR A 73 -16.21 3.17 -3.72
N LYS A 74 -16.35 4.36 -3.15
CA LYS A 74 -16.05 5.66 -3.83
C LYS A 74 -14.56 5.82 -4.13
N GLU A 75 -13.70 4.99 -3.50
CA GLU A 75 -12.25 5.02 -3.66
C GLU A 75 -11.73 4.06 -4.74
N LEU A 76 -12.62 3.51 -5.55
CA LEU A 76 -12.25 2.67 -6.70
C LEU A 76 -11.15 3.29 -7.60
N PRO A 77 -11.09 4.62 -7.83
CA PRO A 77 -10.00 5.23 -8.59
C PRO A 77 -8.60 4.99 -8.02
N LEU A 78 -8.45 4.87 -6.69
CA LEU A 78 -7.17 4.53 -6.04
C LEU A 78 -6.71 3.12 -6.44
N HIS A 79 -7.64 2.16 -6.38
CA HIS A 79 -7.40 0.77 -6.76
C HIS A 79 -7.06 0.67 -8.25
N ALA A 80 -7.83 1.34 -9.10
CA ALA A 80 -7.63 1.38 -10.55
C ALA A 80 -6.24 1.93 -10.90
N ALA A 81 -5.75 2.94 -10.19
CA ALA A 81 -4.43 3.52 -10.43
C ALA A 81 -3.31 2.50 -10.18
N LEU A 82 -3.40 1.68 -9.12
CA LEU A 82 -2.44 0.61 -8.85
C LEU A 82 -2.56 -0.53 -9.88
N TYR A 83 -3.78 -0.97 -10.22
CA TYR A 83 -3.97 -1.98 -11.25
C TYR A 83 -3.45 -1.55 -12.63
N ALA A 84 -3.57 -0.26 -12.98
CA ALA A 84 -3.10 0.27 -14.26
C ALA A 84 -1.56 0.32 -14.34
N THR A 85 -0.87 0.60 -13.23
CA THR A 85 0.57 0.81 -13.19
C THR A 85 1.36 -0.44 -12.81
N ARG A 86 0.71 -1.44 -12.19
CA ARG A 86 1.30 -2.70 -11.74
C ARG A 86 0.51 -3.88 -12.32
N ARG A 87 1.00 -4.46 -13.42
CA ARG A 87 0.32 -5.55 -14.14
C ARG A 87 0.19 -6.84 -13.33
N ASP A 88 1.07 -7.06 -12.38
CA ASP A 88 1.12 -8.21 -11.47
C ASP A 88 0.19 -8.04 -10.24
N THR A 89 -0.53 -6.92 -10.15
CA THR A 89 -1.47 -6.68 -9.05
C THR A 89 -2.76 -7.46 -9.26
N GLY A 90 -3.06 -8.39 -8.36
CA GLY A 90 -4.33 -9.14 -8.30
C GLY A 90 -5.30 -8.61 -7.25
N ALA A 91 -4.81 -7.90 -6.22
CA ALA A 91 -5.66 -7.31 -5.19
C ALA A 91 -5.08 -5.99 -4.66
N VAL A 92 -5.96 -5.14 -4.14
CA VAL A 92 -5.61 -3.89 -3.46
C VAL A 92 -6.39 -3.79 -2.16
N VAL A 93 -5.69 -3.45 -1.08
CA VAL A 93 -6.24 -3.18 0.25
C VAL A 93 -5.96 -1.73 0.62
N HIS A 94 -7.00 -1.00 0.97
CA HIS A 94 -6.91 0.33 1.56
C HIS A 94 -7.49 0.31 2.96
N LEU A 95 -6.74 0.81 3.94
CA LEU A 95 -7.19 0.91 5.33
C LEU A 95 -6.89 2.31 5.90
N HIS A 96 -7.51 2.60 7.04
CA HIS A 96 -7.18 3.76 7.86
C HIS A 96 -6.48 3.30 9.15
N SER A 97 -5.50 2.41 9.03
CA SER A 97 -4.81 1.82 10.17
C SER A 97 -3.99 2.86 10.93
N THR A 98 -4.11 2.84 12.26
CA THR A 98 -3.76 3.95 13.15
C THR A 98 -2.30 4.39 13.05
N HIS A 99 -1.35 3.43 13.05
CA HIS A 99 0.07 3.79 13.06
C HIS A 99 0.54 4.28 11.69
N SER A 100 0.03 3.68 10.61
CA SER A 100 0.30 4.14 9.24
C SER A 100 -0.25 5.56 9.02
N VAL A 101 -1.48 5.84 9.48
CA VAL A 101 -2.04 7.20 9.45
C VAL A 101 -1.16 8.16 10.25
N ALA A 102 -0.74 7.79 11.47
CA ALA A 102 0.13 8.63 12.29
C ALA A 102 1.47 8.93 11.62
N VAL A 103 2.11 7.94 10.96
CA VAL A 103 3.32 8.16 10.16
C VAL A 103 3.06 9.13 9.01
N SER A 104 1.91 9.03 8.32
CA SER A 104 1.55 9.93 7.23
C SER A 104 1.40 11.40 7.62
N MET A 105 1.28 11.68 8.91
CA MET A 105 1.12 13.02 9.48
C MET A 105 2.43 13.62 9.98
N LEU A 106 3.54 12.86 9.97
CA LEU A 106 4.83 13.34 10.44
C LEU A 106 5.48 14.28 9.41
N PRO A 107 5.95 15.47 9.83
CA PRO A 107 6.48 16.47 8.91
C PRO A 107 7.88 16.13 8.37
N ASP A 108 8.59 15.22 9.02
CA ASP A 108 9.99 14.88 8.78
C ASP A 108 10.21 13.52 8.10
N VAL A 109 9.14 12.88 7.58
CA VAL A 109 9.29 11.67 6.79
C VAL A 109 9.78 11.97 5.37
N ASN A 110 10.60 11.08 4.83
CA ASN A 110 11.00 11.17 3.42
C ASN A 110 9.81 10.75 2.52
N PRO A 111 9.29 11.64 1.65
CA PRO A 111 8.14 11.28 0.80
C PRO A 111 8.42 10.14 -0.18
N ALA A 112 9.69 9.90 -0.54
CA ALA A 112 10.06 8.78 -1.41
C ALA A 112 10.18 7.44 -0.68
N ASP A 113 10.29 7.46 0.66
CA ASP A 113 10.38 6.26 1.49
C ASP A 113 10.10 6.63 2.95
N VAL A 114 8.85 6.48 3.38
CA VAL A 114 8.38 6.99 4.69
C VAL A 114 8.88 6.19 5.88
N LEU A 115 9.34 4.96 5.69
CA LEU A 115 9.81 4.09 6.75
C LEU A 115 11.22 3.59 6.46
N PRO A 116 12.14 3.70 7.44
CA PRO A 116 13.49 3.18 7.29
C PRO A 116 13.49 1.63 7.23
N PRO A 117 14.59 1.00 6.80
CA PRO A 117 14.70 -0.47 6.70
C PRO A 117 14.81 -1.11 8.09
N MET A 118 13.68 -1.25 8.79
CA MET A 118 13.62 -1.73 10.17
C MET A 118 13.67 -3.24 10.27
N THR A 119 12.91 -3.95 9.42
CA THR A 119 12.81 -5.41 9.44
C THR A 119 13.01 -6.01 8.06
N ALA A 120 13.52 -7.25 8.01
CA ALA A 120 13.64 -7.98 6.75
C ALA A 120 12.27 -8.24 6.11
N TYR A 121 11.25 -8.56 6.92
CA TYR A 121 9.90 -8.84 6.41
C TYR A 121 9.23 -7.61 5.80
N TYR A 122 9.43 -6.43 6.38
CA TYR A 122 8.96 -5.19 5.76
C TYR A 122 9.54 -5.01 4.35
N LEU A 123 10.86 -5.15 4.19
CA LEU A 123 11.49 -5.05 2.88
C LEU A 123 11.00 -6.11 1.90
N MET A 124 10.81 -7.34 2.35
CA MET A 124 10.39 -8.46 1.50
C MET A 124 8.92 -8.39 1.08
N ARG A 125 8.03 -7.88 1.93
CA ARG A 125 6.58 -7.86 1.69
C ARG A 125 6.08 -6.55 1.12
N VAL A 126 6.66 -5.44 1.58
CA VAL A 126 6.22 -4.08 1.26
C VAL A 126 7.24 -3.35 0.40
N GLY A 127 8.52 -3.41 0.80
CA GLY A 127 9.58 -2.63 0.20
C GLY A 127 9.50 -1.15 0.62
N ARG A 128 9.81 -0.24 -0.30
CA ARG A 128 9.68 1.20 -0.07
C ARG A 128 8.22 1.63 -0.13
N THR A 129 7.87 2.61 0.68
CA THR A 129 6.51 3.17 0.74
C THR A 129 6.58 4.68 0.47
N ALA A 130 5.94 5.14 -0.62
CA ALA A 130 5.87 6.56 -0.95
C ALA A 130 4.76 7.27 -0.17
N LEU A 131 5.00 8.54 0.21
CA LEU A 131 3.94 9.43 0.70
C LEU A 131 3.32 10.18 -0.50
N VAL A 132 2.04 10.00 -0.68
CA VAL A 132 1.22 10.78 -1.61
C VAL A 132 0.69 12.01 -0.86
N PRO A 133 0.80 13.24 -1.40
CA PRO A 133 0.28 14.44 -0.77
C PRO A 133 -1.21 14.32 -0.43
N TYR A 134 -1.67 15.16 0.49
CA TYR A 134 -3.08 15.19 0.87
C TYR A 134 -3.98 15.58 -0.32
N TYR A 135 -5.01 14.78 -0.52
CA TYR A 135 -6.16 15.05 -1.36
C TYR A 135 -7.43 14.86 -0.55
N ARG A 136 -8.46 15.65 -0.82
CA ARG A 136 -9.76 15.42 -0.18
C ARG A 136 -10.33 14.07 -0.64
N PRO A 137 -11.08 13.35 0.21
CA PRO A 137 -11.75 12.11 -0.18
C PRO A 137 -12.59 12.28 -1.45
N GLY A 138 -12.41 11.38 -2.41
CA GLY A 138 -13.10 11.42 -3.70
C GLY A 138 -12.50 12.37 -4.74
N ASP A 139 -11.34 13.00 -4.47
CA ASP A 139 -10.64 13.81 -5.47
C ASP A 139 -9.96 12.89 -6.52
N PRO A 140 -10.30 13.00 -7.82
CA PRO A 140 -9.70 12.15 -8.85
C PRO A 140 -8.18 12.39 -9.03
N ALA A 141 -7.66 13.54 -8.64
CA ALA A 141 -6.24 13.86 -8.76
C ALA A 141 -5.33 12.94 -7.91
N VAL A 142 -5.86 12.31 -6.85
CA VAL A 142 -5.09 11.32 -6.07
C VAL A 142 -4.74 10.09 -6.93
N ALA A 143 -5.62 9.66 -7.82
CA ALA A 143 -5.35 8.56 -8.74
C ALA A 143 -4.24 8.91 -9.73
N ASP A 144 -4.17 10.16 -10.21
CA ASP A 144 -3.10 10.65 -11.07
C ASP A 144 -1.77 10.70 -10.33
N ALA A 145 -1.76 11.14 -9.07
CA ALA A 145 -0.57 11.13 -8.22
C ALA A 145 -0.03 9.70 -8.04
N ILE A 146 -0.89 8.71 -7.79
CA ILE A 146 -0.50 7.30 -7.68
C ILE A 146 0.04 6.78 -9.03
N ARG A 147 -0.63 7.09 -10.16
CA ARG A 147 -0.14 6.73 -11.50
C ARG A 147 1.24 7.32 -11.80
N GLY A 148 1.51 8.54 -11.34
CA GLY A 148 2.81 9.21 -11.46
C GLY A 148 3.96 8.48 -10.77
N LEU A 149 3.68 7.60 -9.81
CA LEU A 149 4.68 6.73 -9.19
C LEU A 149 5.11 5.56 -10.10
N ALA A 150 4.45 5.38 -11.25
CA ALA A 150 4.79 4.44 -12.33
C ALA A 150 4.98 2.97 -11.84
N GLY A 151 4.21 2.53 -10.87
CA GLY A 151 4.23 1.16 -10.35
C GLY A 151 5.48 0.76 -9.56
N ARG A 152 6.33 1.72 -9.20
CA ARG A 152 7.57 1.48 -8.44
C ARG A 152 7.34 1.03 -6.99
N TYR A 153 6.16 1.27 -6.44
CA TYR A 153 5.82 1.01 -5.04
C TYR A 153 4.72 -0.04 -4.93
N THR A 154 4.89 -0.99 -4.03
CA THR A 154 3.83 -1.94 -3.64
C THR A 154 2.80 -1.26 -2.74
N ALA A 155 3.25 -0.35 -1.90
CA ALA A 155 2.43 0.42 -0.99
C ALA A 155 2.66 1.92 -1.18
N VAL A 156 1.58 2.68 -1.05
CA VAL A 156 1.62 4.13 -0.91
C VAL A 156 0.89 4.53 0.36
N LEU A 157 1.35 5.58 1.00
CA LEU A 157 0.72 6.17 2.17
C LEU A 157 0.11 7.51 1.77
N LEU A 158 -1.21 7.65 1.89
CA LEU A 158 -1.90 8.90 1.62
C LEU A 158 -1.79 9.80 2.85
N ALA A 159 -1.29 11.02 2.68
CA ALA A 159 -1.12 11.99 3.78
C ALA A 159 -2.44 12.23 4.52
N ASN A 160 -2.43 12.11 5.87
CA ASN A 160 -3.58 12.28 6.74
C ASN A 160 -4.77 11.35 6.43
N HIS A 161 -4.52 10.19 5.81
CA HIS A 161 -5.60 9.31 5.36
C HIS A 161 -5.30 7.84 5.68
N GLY A 162 -4.32 7.23 5.02
CA GLY A 162 -3.98 5.83 5.28
C GLY A 162 -3.24 5.13 4.14
N PRO A 163 -2.89 3.86 4.33
CA PRO A 163 -2.16 3.07 3.33
C PRO A 163 -3.08 2.54 2.22
N VAL A 164 -2.53 2.44 1.01
CA VAL A 164 -3.08 1.70 -0.12
C VAL A 164 -2.02 0.71 -0.58
N VAL A 165 -2.32 -0.58 -0.48
CA VAL A 165 -1.33 -1.66 -0.66
C VAL A 165 -1.79 -2.61 -1.76
N ALA A 166 -0.91 -2.84 -2.74
CA ALA A 166 -1.11 -3.80 -3.82
C ALA A 166 -0.48 -5.16 -3.48
N GLY A 167 -1.10 -6.24 -3.92
CA GLY A 167 -0.56 -7.60 -3.84
C GLY A 167 -0.86 -8.39 -5.11
N LYS A 168 -0.08 -9.46 -5.35
CA LYS A 168 -0.33 -10.39 -6.48
C LYS A 168 -1.67 -11.13 -6.31
N ASP A 169 -2.12 -11.29 -5.09
CA ASP A 169 -3.38 -11.91 -4.66
C ASP A 169 -3.87 -11.23 -3.37
N LEU A 170 -5.07 -11.60 -2.93
CA LEU A 170 -5.72 -11.00 -1.77
C LEU A 170 -4.91 -11.21 -0.48
N GLU A 171 -4.42 -12.43 -0.23
CA GLU A 171 -3.63 -12.74 0.96
C GLU A 171 -2.33 -11.93 0.99
N SER A 172 -1.63 -11.84 -0.14
CA SER A 172 -0.40 -11.04 -0.25
C SER A 172 -0.65 -9.56 0.05
N ALA A 173 -1.75 -8.98 -0.46
CA ALA A 173 -2.11 -7.59 -0.20
C ALA A 173 -2.44 -7.36 1.28
N VAL A 174 -3.22 -8.26 1.90
CA VAL A 174 -3.57 -8.20 3.33
C VAL A 174 -2.32 -8.31 4.19
N TYR A 175 -1.46 -9.31 3.96
CA TYR A 175 -0.26 -9.52 4.77
C TYR A 175 0.76 -8.39 4.61
N ALA A 176 0.87 -7.79 3.42
CA ALA A 176 1.70 -6.60 3.22
C ALA A 176 1.13 -5.38 3.97
N THR A 177 -0.20 -5.22 4.02
CA THR A 177 -0.85 -4.16 4.78
C THR A 177 -0.62 -4.33 6.29
N GLU A 178 -0.70 -5.55 6.80
CA GLU A 178 -0.39 -5.86 8.20
C GLU A 178 1.07 -5.58 8.55
N GLU A 179 2.00 -6.00 7.68
CA GLU A 179 3.43 -5.76 7.87
C GLU A 179 3.77 -4.25 7.86
N LEU A 180 3.11 -3.48 6.97
CA LEU A 180 3.26 -2.03 6.91
C LEU A 180 2.79 -1.39 8.22
N GLU A 181 1.64 -1.79 8.75
CA GLU A 181 1.09 -1.25 10.01
C GLU A 181 1.98 -1.61 11.21
N GLU A 182 2.46 -2.85 11.32
CA GLU A 182 3.37 -3.24 12.40
C GLU A 182 4.72 -2.53 12.30
N THR A 183 5.24 -2.28 11.09
CA THR A 183 6.47 -1.50 10.89
C THR A 183 6.26 -0.03 11.24
N ALA A 184 5.12 0.56 10.86
CA ALA A 184 4.74 1.91 11.25
C ALA A 184 4.66 2.06 12.77
N LYS A 185 4.08 1.07 13.46
CA LYS A 185 4.04 1.00 14.91
C LYS A 185 5.43 0.96 15.54
N LEU A 186 6.32 0.09 15.03
CA LEU A 186 7.71 0.03 15.48
C LEU A 186 8.43 1.37 15.28
N HIS A 187 8.24 2.00 14.12
CA HIS A 187 8.81 3.31 13.83
C HIS A 187 8.39 4.37 14.85
N LEU A 188 7.10 4.43 15.17
CA LEU A 188 6.58 5.39 16.16
C LEU A 188 7.07 5.09 17.58
N LEU A 189 7.09 3.82 17.99
CA LEU A 189 7.58 3.40 19.31
C LEU A 189 9.06 3.71 19.52
N LEU A 190 9.87 3.64 18.46
CA LEU A 190 11.31 3.87 18.52
C LEU A 190 11.70 5.31 18.13
N ARG A 191 10.72 6.16 17.81
CA ARG A 191 10.97 7.56 17.45
C ARG A 191 11.65 8.30 18.60
N GLY A 192 12.72 9.04 18.26
CA GLY A 192 13.55 9.74 19.25
C GLY A 192 14.58 8.85 19.97
N LEU A 193 14.54 7.54 19.72
CA LEU A 193 15.59 6.59 20.13
C LEU A 193 16.57 6.39 18.96
N ASN A 194 17.65 5.67 19.22
CA ASN A 194 18.63 5.29 18.18
C ASN A 194 18.52 3.79 17.86
N PRO A 195 17.50 3.34 17.12
CA PRO A 195 17.31 1.93 16.85
C PRO A 195 18.38 1.38 15.90
N ARG A 196 18.69 0.11 16.04
CA ARG A 196 19.53 -0.61 15.09
C ARG A 196 18.70 -0.93 13.83
N LEU A 197 18.96 -0.24 12.74
CA LEU A 197 18.38 -0.51 11.44
C LEU A 197 19.19 -1.59 10.69
N LEU A 198 18.60 -2.15 9.64
CA LEU A 198 19.34 -2.99 8.70
C LEU A 198 20.38 -2.13 7.98
N THR A 199 21.60 -2.66 7.88
CA THR A 199 22.67 -2.01 7.13
C THR A 199 22.45 -2.10 5.62
N GLY A 200 23.06 -1.22 4.84
CA GLY A 200 22.98 -1.29 3.38
C GLY A 200 23.45 -2.63 2.80
N SER A 201 24.43 -3.30 3.43
CA SER A 201 24.85 -4.64 3.01
C SER A 201 23.79 -5.72 3.28
N GLN A 202 23.09 -5.64 4.42
CA GLN A 202 21.98 -6.55 4.74
C GLN A 202 20.77 -6.32 3.83
N VAL A 203 20.48 -5.06 3.51
CA VAL A 203 19.43 -4.73 2.52
C VAL A 203 19.78 -5.30 1.15
N ARG A 204 21.00 -5.12 0.66
CA ARG A 204 21.44 -5.70 -0.63
C ARG A 204 21.36 -7.22 -0.64
N ASP A 205 21.81 -7.90 0.41
CA ASP A 205 21.69 -9.37 0.51
C ASP A 205 20.22 -9.85 0.37
N LEU A 206 19.27 -9.13 0.97
CA LEU A 206 17.84 -9.41 0.81
C LEU A 206 17.36 -9.17 -0.63
N VAL A 207 17.77 -8.06 -1.25
CA VAL A 207 17.44 -7.73 -2.63
C VAL A 207 17.91 -8.83 -3.57
N ASP A 208 19.19 -9.19 -3.50
CA ASP A 208 19.83 -10.20 -4.38
C ASP A 208 19.19 -11.58 -4.18
N ARG A 209 18.93 -11.96 -2.92
CA ARG A 209 18.43 -13.29 -2.59
C ARG A 209 16.95 -13.49 -2.91
N PHE A 210 16.13 -12.45 -2.81
CA PHE A 210 14.68 -12.54 -2.96
C PHE A 210 14.14 -11.78 -4.19
N GLY A 211 15.01 -11.21 -5.03
CA GLY A 211 14.61 -10.50 -6.25
C GLY A 211 13.76 -9.27 -5.97
N LEU A 212 14.15 -8.45 -5.00
CA LEU A 212 13.36 -7.28 -4.55
C LEU A 212 13.65 -6.00 -5.33
N ASP A 213 14.31 -6.04 -6.46
CA ASP A 213 14.79 -4.88 -7.24
C ASP A 213 13.72 -3.81 -7.49
N ARG A 214 12.46 -4.23 -7.71
CA ARG A 214 11.34 -3.31 -7.90
C ARG A 214 10.85 -2.67 -6.60
N ALA A 215 11.06 -3.34 -5.46
CA ALA A 215 10.54 -2.88 -4.18
C ALA A 215 11.48 -1.87 -3.50
N ILE A 216 12.75 -1.83 -3.87
CA ILE A 216 13.78 -1.05 -3.17
C ILE A 216 14.32 0.10 -4.03
N GLY A 217 14.09 0.11 -5.36
CA GLY A 217 14.46 1.17 -6.28
C GLY A 217 15.96 1.56 -6.21
N GLU A 218 16.58 1.89 -7.33
CA GLU A 218 17.92 2.50 -7.34
C GLU A 218 17.88 3.80 -6.54
N GLU A 219 18.83 3.99 -5.60
CA GLU A 219 19.12 5.31 -5.06
C GLU A 219 19.41 6.25 -6.23
N PRO A 220 18.86 7.49 -6.25
CA PRO A 220 19.32 8.48 -7.20
C PRO A 220 20.85 8.62 -6.99
N ALA A 221 21.61 8.41 -8.07
CA ALA A 221 23.05 8.51 -8.04
C ALA A 221 23.44 9.80 -7.31
N SER A 222 24.13 9.68 -6.18
CA SER A 222 24.62 10.81 -5.43
C SER A 222 25.52 11.62 -6.36
N CYS A 223 25.12 12.84 -6.69
CA CYS A 223 26.00 13.82 -7.30
C CYS A 223 27.15 14.10 -6.31
N THR A 224 28.22 13.31 -6.38
CA THR A 224 29.49 13.68 -5.78
C THR A 224 30.10 14.75 -6.68
N GLU A 225 29.80 16.03 -6.38
CA GLU A 225 30.62 17.13 -6.93
C GLU A 225 32.03 16.99 -6.36
N PRO A 226 33.08 16.96 -7.20
CA PRO A 226 34.45 17.03 -6.72
C PRO A 226 34.74 18.48 -6.32
N HIS A 227 34.85 18.74 -5.03
CA HIS A 227 35.44 19.98 -4.53
C HIS A 227 36.91 20.07 -4.96
N THR A 228 37.17 20.71 -6.09
CA THR A 228 38.51 21.17 -6.45
C THR A 228 38.80 22.49 -5.73
N HIS A 229 39.40 22.40 -4.56
CA HIS A 229 40.09 23.55 -4.01
C HIS A 229 41.39 23.80 -4.80
N SER A 230 41.38 24.79 -5.66
CA SER A 230 42.60 25.36 -6.21
C SER A 230 43.01 26.55 -5.35
N HIS A 231 43.98 26.32 -4.45
CA HIS A 231 44.76 27.42 -3.91
C HIS A 231 45.75 27.88 -4.98
N LYS A 232 45.63 29.12 -5.44
CA LYS A 232 46.75 29.88 -6.04
C LYS A 232 47.08 31.03 -5.14
N CYS A 233 48.29 30.97 -4.59
CA CYS A 233 49.00 32.13 -4.07
C CYS A 233 49.40 33.06 -5.21
N GLY A 234 49.33 34.34 -4.95
CA GLY A 234 49.79 35.43 -5.79
C GLY A 234 49.44 36.76 -5.15
#